data_fd6ff2d2875da46be54c8b5381a1ad9c
#
_entry.id   fd6ff2d2875da46be54c8b5381a1ad9c
#
_cell.length_a   1.000
_cell.length_b   1.000
_cell.length_c   1.000
_cell.angle_alpha   90.00
_cell.angle_beta   90.00
_cell.angle_gamma   90.00
#
_symmetry.space_group_name_H-M   'P 1'
#
loop_
_entity.id
_entity.type
_entity.pdbx_description
1 polymer ?
#
loop_
_entity_poly.entity_id
_entity_poly.type
_entity_poly.pdbx_seq_one_letter_code
_entity_poly.pdbx_strand_id
1 'polypeptide(L)'
;MALTAGIVGLPNVGKSTLFNAITQAGAESANYPFCTIDPNVGIVEVPDHRLTQLTELVQPKKTVPTTFEFTDIAGIVKGASKGEGLGNKFLANIREVDAICQVVRCFVDENITHVSGKVDPIDDIETINLELILADLESVEKRIARVGKMAKQKDKEAMAELEVLEMLKDAFESEKPARTVDFTEEQLKIAKGLHLLTIKPVLYVANVGEDDVADPSSNEYVQKVREFAANDNAEVIVICAKIESEIAELEGEEKAMFLEELGIEESGLDQLIRAAYHLLGLATYFTAGVQEVRAWTFRKGMKAPQCAGIIHSDFERGFIRAETVSYEDLLAAGTMNSAREAGKVRLEGKDYVVKDGDIIHFRFNV
;
A
#
# COMPACT_ATOMS: atom_id res chain seq x y z
N MET A 1 1.98 -13.21 6.58
CA MET A 1 2.81 -12.65 5.52
C MET A 1 2.65 -11.15 5.58
N ALA A 2 3.72 -10.40 5.35
CA ALA A 2 3.63 -8.95 5.19
C ALA A 2 2.75 -8.64 3.96
N LEU A 3 2.00 -7.54 4.01
CA LEU A 3 1.24 -7.07 2.85
C LEU A 3 2.17 -6.24 1.97
N THR A 4 2.08 -6.44 0.66
CA THR A 4 2.97 -5.83 -0.34
C THR A 4 2.21 -5.05 -1.39
N ALA A 5 2.86 -4.01 -1.95
CA ALA A 5 2.35 -3.27 -3.09
C ALA A 5 3.23 -3.51 -4.33
N GLY A 6 2.58 -3.82 -5.44
CA GLY A 6 3.26 -3.98 -6.73
C GLY A 6 3.36 -2.66 -7.49
N ILE A 7 4.55 -2.30 -7.94
CA ILE A 7 4.76 -1.13 -8.80
C ILE A 7 4.63 -1.58 -10.23
N VAL A 8 3.64 -1.04 -10.94
CA VAL A 8 3.37 -1.34 -12.34
C VAL A 8 3.39 -0.08 -13.20
N GLY A 9 3.60 -0.23 -14.49
CA GLY A 9 3.55 0.87 -15.43
C GLY A 9 3.96 0.42 -16.83
N LEU A 10 3.57 1.19 -17.83
CA LEU A 10 4.04 0.99 -19.20
C LEU A 10 5.55 1.28 -19.30
N PRO A 11 6.21 0.84 -20.37
CA PRO A 11 7.61 1.22 -20.59
C PRO A 11 7.79 2.75 -20.65
N ASN A 12 8.92 3.23 -20.13
CA ASN A 12 9.33 4.64 -20.17
C ASN A 12 8.43 5.65 -19.42
N VAL A 13 7.68 5.18 -18.41
CA VAL A 13 6.90 6.05 -17.52
C VAL A 13 7.66 6.51 -16.28
N GLY A 14 8.89 6.03 -16.08
CA GLY A 14 9.72 6.32 -14.90
C GLY A 14 9.66 5.26 -13.80
N LYS A 15 9.02 4.11 -14.07
CA LYS A 15 8.85 3.01 -13.09
C LYS A 15 10.17 2.53 -12.49
N SER A 16 11.17 2.23 -13.34
CA SER A 16 12.47 1.73 -12.88
C SER A 16 13.25 2.78 -12.09
N THR A 17 13.16 4.06 -12.48
CA THR A 17 13.78 5.16 -11.75
C THR A 17 13.18 5.27 -10.35
N LEU A 18 11.84 5.21 -10.25
CA LEU A 18 11.14 5.22 -8.97
C LEU A 18 11.51 4.00 -8.10
N PHE A 19 11.54 2.81 -8.68
CA PHE A 19 11.90 1.60 -7.94
C PHE A 19 13.35 1.64 -7.46
N ASN A 20 14.28 2.19 -8.24
CA ASN A 20 15.66 2.40 -7.81
C ASN A 20 15.74 3.38 -6.63
N ALA A 21 14.97 4.47 -6.64
CA ALA A 21 14.89 5.39 -5.51
C ALA A 21 14.35 4.70 -4.25
N ILE A 22 13.33 3.83 -4.39
CA ILE A 22 12.81 3.01 -3.29
C ILE A 22 13.89 2.08 -2.73
N THR A 23 14.61 1.35 -3.59
CA THR A 23 15.64 0.41 -3.14
C THR A 23 16.84 1.11 -2.52
N GLN A 24 17.19 2.28 -2.99
CA GLN A 24 18.27 3.10 -2.43
C GLN A 24 17.90 3.65 -1.05
N ALA A 25 16.70 4.22 -0.91
CA ALA A 25 16.17 4.65 0.38
C ALA A 25 16.02 3.49 1.39
N GLY A 26 15.83 2.26 0.90
CA GLY A 26 15.72 1.05 1.72
C GLY A 26 17.05 0.38 2.05
N ALA A 27 18.18 0.84 1.53
CA ALA A 27 19.49 0.20 1.74
C ALA A 27 19.88 0.14 3.23
N GLU A 28 19.48 1.11 4.03
CA GLU A 28 19.67 1.11 5.49
C GLU A 28 18.78 0.08 6.21
N SER A 29 17.59 -0.18 5.68
CA SER A 29 16.64 -1.15 6.25
C SER A 29 17.04 -2.61 5.99
N ALA A 30 17.94 -2.88 5.04
CA ALA A 30 18.46 -4.22 4.74
C ALA A 30 19.23 -4.88 5.90
N ASN A 31 19.60 -4.11 6.92
CA ASN A 31 20.25 -4.62 8.13
C ASN A 31 19.29 -5.25 9.16
N TYR A 32 17.97 -5.27 8.88
CA TYR A 32 17.01 -5.95 9.75
C TYR A 32 17.06 -7.49 9.57
N PRO A 33 17.05 -8.26 10.67
CA PRO A 33 17.05 -9.72 10.58
C PRO A 33 15.78 -10.20 9.87
N PHE A 34 15.96 -11.12 8.90
CA PHE A 34 14.92 -11.75 8.06
C PHE A 34 14.59 -11.08 6.72
N CYS A 35 15.32 -10.06 6.27
CA CYS A 35 15.17 -9.56 4.89
C CYS A 35 15.90 -10.52 3.93
N THR A 36 15.14 -11.17 3.06
CA THR A 36 15.69 -11.86 1.87
C THR A 36 15.96 -10.80 0.79
N ILE A 37 17.17 -10.77 0.26
CA ILE A 37 17.52 -9.87 -0.85
C ILE A 37 16.96 -10.50 -2.14
N ASP A 38 15.74 -10.11 -2.52
CA ASP A 38 15.19 -10.38 -3.83
C ASP A 38 15.41 -9.10 -4.69
N PRO A 39 15.98 -9.20 -5.89
CA PRO A 39 16.27 -8.04 -6.71
C PRO A 39 15.04 -7.27 -7.19
N ASN A 40 13.85 -7.85 -7.03
CA ASN A 40 12.58 -7.22 -7.38
C ASN A 40 11.78 -6.73 -6.17
N VAL A 41 12.34 -6.77 -4.96
CA VAL A 41 11.70 -6.32 -3.73
C VAL A 41 12.47 -5.16 -3.13
N GLY A 42 11.81 -4.02 -2.96
CA GLY A 42 12.30 -2.85 -2.23
C GLY A 42 11.65 -2.78 -0.86
N ILE A 43 12.44 -2.80 0.21
CA ILE A 43 11.97 -2.66 1.58
C ILE A 43 12.33 -1.25 2.05
N VAL A 44 11.33 -0.51 2.52
CA VAL A 44 11.50 0.88 2.96
C VAL A 44 10.94 1.06 4.36
N GLU A 45 11.49 2.02 5.10
CA GLU A 45 10.91 2.46 6.36
C GLU A 45 9.62 3.25 6.09
N VAL A 46 8.60 3.02 6.93
CA VAL A 46 7.37 3.82 6.89
C VAL A 46 7.62 5.13 7.63
N PRO A 47 7.57 6.28 6.94
CA PRO A 47 7.78 7.58 7.58
C PRO A 47 6.69 7.84 8.62
N ASP A 48 7.09 8.04 9.89
CA ASP A 48 6.17 8.32 10.98
C ASP A 48 6.81 9.28 12.00
N HIS A 49 6.40 10.55 11.96
CA HIS A 49 6.88 11.58 12.86
C HIS A 49 6.62 11.26 14.35
N ARG A 50 5.61 10.43 14.63
CA ARG A 50 5.30 10.02 16.02
C ARG A 50 6.41 9.18 16.62
N LEU A 51 7.06 8.33 15.80
CA LEU A 51 8.21 7.54 16.24
C LEU A 51 9.39 8.44 16.63
N THR A 52 9.67 9.49 15.84
CA THR A 52 10.71 10.48 16.13
C THR A 52 10.43 11.20 17.45
N GLN A 53 9.21 11.71 17.63
CA GLN A 53 8.83 12.42 18.85
C GLN A 53 8.83 11.51 20.10
N LEU A 54 8.42 10.25 19.96
CA LEU A 54 8.51 9.26 21.03
C LEU A 54 9.97 8.94 21.39
N THR A 55 10.85 8.90 20.40
CA THR A 55 12.30 8.72 20.62
C THR A 55 12.91 9.88 21.39
N GLU A 56 12.56 11.10 21.02
CA GLU A 56 13.00 12.30 21.73
C GLU A 56 12.48 12.34 23.18
N LEU A 57 11.24 11.94 23.38
CA LEU A 57 10.58 11.92 24.70
C LEU A 57 11.18 10.87 25.64
N VAL A 58 11.37 9.65 25.14
CA VAL A 58 11.78 8.49 25.96
C VAL A 58 13.30 8.34 26.03
N GLN A 59 14.04 8.84 25.04
CA GLN A 59 15.49 8.70 24.87
C GLN A 59 15.95 7.24 25.03
N PRO A 60 15.44 6.32 24.21
CA PRO A 60 15.76 4.89 24.30
C PRO A 60 17.18 4.60 23.82
N LYS A 61 17.68 3.40 24.13
CA LYS A 61 18.95 2.93 23.57
C LYS A 61 18.84 2.59 22.08
N LYS A 62 17.63 2.25 21.60
CA LYS A 62 17.35 1.86 20.23
C LYS A 62 15.98 2.34 19.80
N THR A 63 15.90 2.85 18.58
CA THR A 63 14.64 3.15 17.87
C THR A 63 14.50 2.22 16.68
N VAL A 64 13.33 1.61 16.50
CA VAL A 64 13.06 0.68 15.41
C VAL A 64 11.79 1.11 14.67
N PRO A 65 11.92 1.60 13.44
CA PRO A 65 10.77 1.90 12.59
C PRO A 65 10.08 0.62 12.10
N THR A 66 8.89 0.77 11.57
CA THR A 66 8.26 -0.31 10.79
C THR A 66 8.63 -0.16 9.32
N THR A 67 8.56 -1.26 8.58
CA THR A 67 8.93 -1.32 7.17
C THR A 67 7.74 -1.71 6.30
N PHE A 68 7.82 -1.34 5.03
CA PHE A 68 6.85 -1.70 4.00
C PHE A 68 7.58 -2.24 2.76
N GLU A 69 6.96 -3.18 2.05
CA GLU A 69 7.56 -3.84 0.91
C GLU A 69 6.88 -3.43 -0.40
N PHE A 70 7.71 -3.00 -1.37
CA PHE A 70 7.30 -2.81 -2.75
C PHE A 70 7.92 -3.89 -3.62
N THR A 71 7.15 -4.39 -4.59
CA THR A 71 7.63 -5.35 -5.59
C THR A 71 7.65 -4.69 -6.96
N ASP A 72 8.81 -4.71 -7.65
CA ASP A 72 8.86 -4.29 -9.05
C ASP A 72 8.23 -5.33 -9.93
N ILE A 73 7.16 -4.95 -10.61
CA ILE A 73 6.47 -5.81 -11.56
C ILE A 73 6.90 -5.38 -12.96
N ALA A 74 7.48 -6.31 -13.72
CA ALA A 74 7.95 -6.05 -15.08
C ALA A 74 6.86 -5.39 -15.94
N GLY A 75 7.25 -4.39 -16.72
CA GLY A 75 6.32 -3.61 -17.52
C GLY A 75 5.46 -4.47 -18.45
N ILE A 76 4.19 -4.08 -18.58
CA ILE A 76 3.24 -4.72 -19.47
C ILE A 76 3.38 -4.13 -20.87
N VAL A 77 3.15 -4.97 -21.87
CA VAL A 77 2.89 -4.55 -23.25
C VAL A 77 1.49 -4.98 -23.66
N LYS A 78 0.86 -4.22 -24.53
CA LYS A 78 -0.49 -4.52 -25.05
C LYS A 78 -0.54 -5.95 -25.62
N GLY A 79 -1.56 -6.72 -25.23
CA GLY A 79 -1.72 -8.12 -25.63
C GLY A 79 -1.18 -9.14 -24.62
N ALA A 80 -0.80 -8.72 -23.43
CA ALA A 80 -0.27 -9.60 -22.37
C ALA A 80 -1.27 -10.67 -21.92
N SER A 81 -2.56 -10.37 -21.94
CA SER A 81 -3.64 -11.29 -21.58
C SER A 81 -3.84 -12.43 -22.59
N LYS A 82 -3.36 -12.26 -23.83
CA LYS A 82 -3.47 -13.29 -24.90
C LYS A 82 -2.41 -14.38 -24.84
N GLY A 83 -1.57 -14.39 -23.81
CA GLY A 83 -0.97 -15.63 -23.31
C GLY A 83 0.36 -16.08 -23.87
N GLU A 84 1.22 -15.25 -24.44
CA GLU A 84 2.57 -15.68 -24.77
C GLU A 84 3.64 -14.98 -23.93
N GLY A 85 4.39 -15.75 -23.13
CA GLY A 85 5.65 -15.34 -22.51
C GLY A 85 5.54 -14.32 -21.38
N LEU A 86 5.96 -13.07 -21.60
CA LEU A 86 6.11 -12.02 -20.58
C LEU A 86 4.77 -11.60 -19.95
N GLY A 87 3.66 -11.66 -20.69
CA GLY A 87 2.33 -11.31 -20.18
C GLY A 87 1.86 -12.21 -19.04
N ASN A 88 2.05 -13.52 -19.16
CA ASN A 88 1.69 -14.46 -18.10
C ASN A 88 2.51 -14.24 -16.83
N LYS A 89 3.80 -13.88 -16.96
CA LYS A 89 4.65 -13.56 -15.83
C LYS A 89 4.19 -12.27 -15.13
N PHE A 90 3.81 -11.25 -15.89
CA PHE A 90 3.24 -10.01 -15.37
C PHE A 90 1.98 -10.29 -14.55
N LEU A 91 1.01 -11.02 -15.11
CA LEU A 91 -0.22 -11.37 -14.41
C LEU A 91 0.02 -12.22 -13.15
N ALA A 92 1.01 -13.13 -13.19
CA ALA A 92 1.40 -13.92 -12.04
C ALA A 92 1.95 -13.04 -10.91
N ASN A 93 2.84 -12.09 -11.23
CA ASN A 93 3.40 -11.18 -10.25
C ASN A 93 2.32 -10.26 -9.63
N ILE A 94 1.35 -9.80 -10.43
CA ILE A 94 0.22 -9.03 -9.88
C ILE A 94 -0.62 -9.88 -8.92
N ARG A 95 -0.76 -11.19 -9.13
CA ARG A 95 -1.49 -12.07 -8.19
C ARG A 95 -0.84 -12.12 -6.81
N GLU A 96 0.48 -12.01 -6.73
CA GLU A 96 1.26 -12.14 -5.50
C GLU A 96 1.20 -10.91 -4.59
N VAL A 97 0.96 -9.72 -5.15
CA VAL A 97 0.87 -8.47 -4.37
C VAL A 97 -0.55 -8.19 -3.89
N ASP A 98 -0.68 -7.37 -2.83
CA ASP A 98 -1.97 -7.05 -2.21
C ASP A 98 -2.60 -5.74 -2.73
N ALA A 99 -1.79 -4.82 -3.24
CA ALA A 99 -2.20 -3.56 -3.86
C ALA A 99 -1.36 -3.27 -5.10
N ILE A 100 -1.85 -2.38 -5.95
CA ILE A 100 -1.19 -1.95 -7.19
C ILE A 100 -0.87 -0.46 -7.07
N CYS A 101 0.40 -0.08 -7.23
CA CYS A 101 0.85 1.30 -7.44
C CYS A 101 1.14 1.49 -8.93
N GLN A 102 0.23 2.10 -9.64
CA GLN A 102 0.35 2.28 -11.08
C GLN A 102 1.05 3.61 -11.40
N VAL A 103 2.27 3.53 -11.91
CA VAL A 103 3.04 4.69 -12.36
C VAL A 103 2.54 5.15 -13.72
N VAL A 104 2.17 6.41 -13.80
CA VAL A 104 1.60 7.05 -14.99
C VAL A 104 2.45 8.23 -15.40
N ARG A 105 2.81 8.32 -16.68
CA ARG A 105 3.64 9.39 -17.21
C ARG A 105 2.82 10.67 -17.37
N CYS A 106 3.19 11.71 -16.63
CA CYS A 106 2.58 13.05 -16.65
C CYS A 106 3.59 14.14 -17.01
N PHE A 107 4.62 13.81 -17.81
CA PHE A 107 5.64 14.75 -18.31
C PHE A 107 5.93 14.52 -19.77
N VAL A 108 6.40 15.56 -20.46
CA VAL A 108 6.86 15.50 -21.84
C VAL A 108 8.39 15.62 -21.85
N ASP A 109 9.06 14.69 -22.51
CA ASP A 109 10.49 14.72 -22.75
C ASP A 109 10.75 14.14 -24.15
N GLU A 110 11.34 14.94 -25.04
CA GLU A 110 11.60 14.56 -26.43
C GLU A 110 12.63 13.43 -26.55
N ASN A 111 13.51 13.27 -25.55
CA ASN A 111 14.52 12.22 -25.51
C ASN A 111 13.98 10.88 -25.02
N ILE A 112 12.77 10.85 -24.44
CA ILE A 112 12.14 9.66 -23.89
C ILE A 112 10.93 9.28 -24.75
N THR A 113 11.09 8.28 -25.60
CA THR A 113 10.01 7.80 -26.47
C THR A 113 8.84 7.23 -25.66
N HIS A 114 7.61 7.64 -25.97
CA HIS A 114 6.40 7.03 -25.44
C HIS A 114 5.98 5.84 -26.30
N VAL A 115 5.44 4.79 -25.70
CA VAL A 115 5.06 3.51 -26.38
C VAL A 115 4.02 3.75 -27.48
N SER A 116 3.05 4.65 -27.24
CA SER A 116 2.00 5.03 -28.21
C SER A 116 2.36 6.24 -29.08
N GLY A 117 3.56 6.77 -28.95
CA GLY A 117 4.04 7.94 -29.73
C GLY A 117 3.59 9.31 -29.17
N LYS A 118 2.68 9.35 -28.20
CA LYS A 118 2.27 10.57 -27.49
C LYS A 118 2.04 10.26 -26.01
N VAL A 119 2.20 11.26 -25.17
CA VAL A 119 1.86 11.15 -23.73
C VAL A 119 0.36 11.26 -23.58
N ASP A 120 -0.27 10.22 -23.08
CA ASP A 120 -1.69 10.18 -22.75
C ASP A 120 -1.90 9.32 -21.51
N PRO A 121 -1.95 9.93 -20.31
CA PRO A 121 -1.99 9.19 -19.07
C PRO A 121 -3.25 8.32 -18.90
N ILE A 122 -4.38 8.72 -19.52
CA ILE A 122 -5.63 7.95 -19.43
C ILE A 122 -5.55 6.70 -20.29
N ASP A 123 -5.04 6.81 -21.53
CA ASP A 123 -4.80 5.65 -22.41
C ASP A 123 -3.82 4.66 -21.75
N ASP A 124 -2.80 5.16 -21.04
CA ASP A 124 -1.86 4.32 -20.29
C ASP A 124 -2.54 3.55 -19.15
N ILE A 125 -3.41 4.22 -18.40
CA ILE A 125 -4.17 3.59 -17.31
C ILE A 125 -5.13 2.54 -17.86
N GLU A 126 -5.92 2.91 -18.87
CA GLU A 126 -6.91 2.04 -19.49
C GLU A 126 -6.27 0.82 -20.15
N THR A 127 -5.09 0.97 -20.76
CA THR A 127 -4.33 -0.15 -21.34
C THR A 127 -4.00 -1.22 -20.28
N ILE A 128 -3.50 -0.82 -19.11
CA ILE A 128 -3.21 -1.78 -18.04
C ILE A 128 -4.50 -2.37 -17.46
N ASN A 129 -5.50 -1.54 -17.20
CA ASN A 129 -6.78 -2.00 -16.68
C ASN A 129 -7.43 -3.04 -17.61
N LEU A 130 -7.41 -2.80 -18.91
CA LEU A 130 -8.00 -3.71 -19.91
C LEU A 130 -7.31 -5.09 -19.89
N GLU A 131 -5.98 -5.13 -19.80
CA GLU A 131 -5.26 -6.41 -19.74
C GLU A 131 -5.62 -7.22 -18.47
N LEU A 132 -5.78 -6.53 -17.33
CA LEU A 132 -6.20 -7.17 -16.08
C LEU A 132 -7.67 -7.63 -16.15
N ILE A 133 -8.55 -6.82 -16.73
CA ILE A 133 -9.97 -7.14 -16.93
C ILE A 133 -10.13 -8.38 -17.82
N LEU A 134 -9.39 -8.44 -18.92
CA LEU A 134 -9.48 -9.60 -19.84
C LEU A 134 -9.02 -10.90 -19.16
N ALA A 135 -7.98 -10.84 -18.33
CA ALA A 135 -7.52 -12.00 -17.55
C ALA A 135 -8.55 -12.44 -16.49
N ASP A 136 -9.20 -11.48 -15.84
CA ASP A 136 -10.26 -11.75 -14.88
C ASP A 136 -11.54 -12.28 -15.55
N LEU A 137 -11.91 -11.72 -16.70
CA LEU A 137 -13.07 -12.18 -17.50
C LEU A 137 -12.93 -13.65 -17.87
N GLU A 138 -11.77 -14.07 -18.37
CA GLU A 138 -11.51 -15.48 -18.68
C GLU A 138 -11.68 -16.37 -17.44
N SER A 139 -11.20 -15.91 -16.29
CA SER A 139 -11.32 -16.63 -15.01
C SER A 139 -12.78 -16.74 -14.55
N VAL A 140 -13.54 -15.65 -14.67
CA VAL A 140 -14.97 -15.57 -14.30
C VAL A 140 -15.81 -16.46 -15.24
N GLU A 141 -15.58 -16.43 -16.54
CA GLU A 141 -16.33 -17.30 -17.50
C GLU A 141 -16.11 -18.80 -17.23
N LYS A 142 -14.86 -19.19 -16.97
CA LYS A 142 -14.55 -20.57 -16.56
C LYS A 142 -15.29 -20.96 -15.27
N ARG A 143 -15.36 -20.04 -14.31
CA ARG A 143 -16.04 -20.27 -13.02
C ARG A 143 -17.56 -20.34 -13.20
N ILE A 144 -18.17 -19.47 -14.01
CA ILE A 144 -19.60 -19.52 -14.38
C ILE A 144 -19.98 -20.88 -14.98
N ALA A 145 -19.17 -21.39 -15.91
CA ALA A 145 -19.45 -22.69 -16.56
C ALA A 145 -19.45 -23.84 -15.54
N ARG A 146 -18.63 -23.75 -14.47
CA ARG A 146 -18.58 -24.76 -13.41
C ARG A 146 -19.73 -24.60 -12.42
N VAL A 147 -19.92 -23.40 -11.88
CA VAL A 147 -20.88 -23.07 -10.81
C VAL A 147 -22.32 -23.16 -11.33
N GLY A 148 -22.57 -22.78 -12.58
CA GLY A 148 -23.90 -22.83 -13.20
C GLY A 148 -24.52 -24.22 -13.23
N LYS A 149 -23.70 -25.28 -13.25
CA LYS A 149 -24.22 -26.68 -13.17
C LYS A 149 -24.75 -26.98 -11.75
N MET A 150 -24.09 -26.48 -10.71
CA MET A 150 -24.48 -26.66 -9.31
C MET A 150 -25.70 -25.79 -8.97
N ALA A 151 -25.72 -24.55 -9.46
CA ALA A 151 -26.84 -23.61 -9.26
C ALA A 151 -28.17 -24.17 -9.86
N LYS A 152 -28.10 -24.86 -10.99
CA LYS A 152 -29.28 -25.54 -11.58
C LYS A 152 -29.85 -26.64 -10.66
N GLN A 153 -29.06 -27.18 -9.75
CA GLN A 153 -29.48 -28.15 -8.71
C GLN A 153 -30.04 -27.48 -7.46
N LYS A 154 -30.26 -26.16 -7.50
CA LYS A 154 -30.77 -25.35 -6.38
C LYS A 154 -29.83 -25.28 -5.15
N ASP A 155 -28.54 -25.45 -5.38
CA ASP A 155 -27.52 -25.18 -4.35
C ASP A 155 -27.49 -23.69 -4.06
N LYS A 156 -27.75 -23.30 -2.80
CA LYS A 156 -27.88 -21.88 -2.42
C LYS A 156 -26.57 -21.11 -2.51
N GLU A 157 -25.46 -21.74 -2.14
CA GLU A 157 -24.14 -21.10 -2.19
C GLU A 157 -23.71 -20.90 -3.65
N ALA A 158 -23.92 -21.91 -4.50
CA ALA A 158 -23.67 -21.81 -5.92
C ALA A 158 -24.54 -20.75 -6.63
N MET A 159 -25.80 -20.59 -6.19
CA MET A 159 -26.67 -19.53 -6.73
C MET A 159 -26.19 -18.13 -6.34
N ALA A 160 -25.77 -17.92 -5.08
CA ALA A 160 -25.22 -16.64 -4.63
C ALA A 160 -23.88 -16.33 -5.32
N GLU A 161 -23.03 -17.33 -5.50
CA GLU A 161 -21.78 -17.16 -6.25
C GLU A 161 -22.04 -16.82 -7.73
N LEU A 162 -22.99 -17.49 -8.36
CA LEU A 162 -23.34 -17.23 -9.76
C LEU A 162 -23.83 -15.79 -9.97
N GLU A 163 -24.66 -15.27 -9.07
CA GLU A 163 -25.10 -13.87 -9.12
C GLU A 163 -23.92 -12.89 -9.13
N VAL A 164 -22.94 -13.09 -8.22
CA VAL A 164 -21.73 -12.25 -8.15
C VAL A 164 -20.89 -12.39 -9.43
N LEU A 165 -20.76 -13.60 -9.96
CA LEU A 165 -20.01 -13.85 -11.19
C LEU A 165 -20.66 -13.17 -12.41
N GLU A 166 -21.99 -13.14 -12.49
CA GLU A 166 -22.73 -12.44 -13.55
C GLU A 166 -22.55 -10.93 -13.44
N MET A 167 -22.64 -10.34 -12.23
CA MET A 167 -22.34 -8.92 -12.01
C MET A 167 -20.91 -8.55 -12.44
N LEU A 168 -19.94 -9.38 -12.11
CA LEU A 168 -18.55 -9.19 -12.52
C LEU A 168 -18.38 -9.28 -14.03
N LYS A 169 -19.02 -10.27 -14.70
CA LYS A 169 -18.97 -10.42 -16.14
C LYS A 169 -19.53 -9.17 -16.84
N ASP A 170 -20.69 -8.67 -16.43
CA ASP A 170 -21.31 -7.47 -17.00
C ASP A 170 -20.41 -6.24 -16.84
N ALA A 171 -19.71 -6.11 -15.68
CA ALA A 171 -18.74 -5.06 -15.46
C ALA A 171 -17.54 -5.18 -16.41
N PHE A 172 -16.97 -6.37 -16.55
CA PHE A 172 -15.81 -6.62 -17.41
C PHE A 172 -16.13 -6.45 -18.89
N GLU A 173 -17.30 -6.85 -19.35
CA GLU A 173 -17.78 -6.59 -20.72
C GLU A 173 -17.99 -5.09 -20.99
N SER A 174 -18.17 -4.30 -19.93
CA SER A 174 -18.24 -2.83 -19.97
C SER A 174 -16.89 -2.16 -19.66
N GLU A 175 -15.78 -2.90 -19.70
CA GLU A 175 -14.41 -2.46 -19.42
C GLU A 175 -14.24 -1.83 -18.02
N LYS A 176 -15.05 -2.25 -17.04
CA LYS A 176 -14.98 -1.78 -15.67
C LYS A 176 -14.30 -2.80 -14.77
N PRO A 177 -13.31 -2.41 -13.94
CA PRO A 177 -12.64 -3.30 -13.01
C PRO A 177 -13.56 -3.75 -11.87
N ALA A 178 -13.30 -4.91 -11.28
CA ALA A 178 -14.12 -5.47 -10.19
C ALA A 178 -14.24 -4.56 -8.97
N ARG A 179 -13.21 -3.75 -8.68
CA ARG A 179 -13.21 -2.80 -7.54
C ARG A 179 -14.23 -1.67 -7.66
N THR A 180 -14.77 -1.42 -8.87
CA THR A 180 -15.80 -0.38 -9.11
C THR A 180 -17.21 -0.93 -9.08
N VAL A 181 -17.39 -2.23 -8.87
CA VAL A 181 -18.72 -2.85 -8.76
C VAL A 181 -19.27 -2.63 -7.35
N ASP A 182 -20.50 -2.18 -7.27
CA ASP A 182 -21.19 -1.95 -6.00
C ASP A 182 -21.75 -3.29 -5.46
N PHE A 183 -21.02 -3.87 -4.51
CA PHE A 183 -21.37 -5.12 -3.86
C PHE A 183 -21.98 -4.90 -2.49
N THR A 184 -22.94 -5.72 -2.11
CA THR A 184 -23.30 -5.90 -0.69
C THR A 184 -22.13 -6.53 0.08
N GLU A 185 -22.17 -6.48 1.42
CA GLU A 185 -21.11 -7.09 2.24
C GLU A 185 -20.94 -8.60 1.96
N GLU A 186 -22.05 -9.31 1.72
CA GLU A 186 -22.02 -10.74 1.41
C GLU A 186 -21.45 -11.00 0.02
N GLN A 187 -21.88 -10.24 -0.99
CA GLN A 187 -21.35 -10.31 -2.35
C GLN A 187 -19.86 -9.98 -2.39
N LEU A 188 -19.42 -8.97 -1.64
CA LEU A 188 -18.01 -8.59 -1.56
C LEU A 188 -17.14 -9.72 -0.96
N LYS A 189 -17.64 -10.46 0.04
CA LYS A 189 -16.93 -11.64 0.58
C LYS A 189 -16.74 -12.72 -0.49
N ILE A 190 -17.77 -12.97 -1.29
CA ILE A 190 -17.70 -13.92 -2.41
C ILE A 190 -16.70 -13.42 -3.44
N ALA A 191 -16.82 -12.15 -3.88
CA ALA A 191 -15.93 -11.56 -4.89
C ALA A 191 -14.46 -11.59 -4.46
N LYS A 192 -14.15 -11.29 -3.20
CA LYS A 192 -12.79 -11.41 -2.64
C LYS A 192 -12.26 -12.84 -2.66
N GLY A 193 -13.13 -13.84 -2.46
CA GLY A 193 -12.77 -15.25 -2.54
C GLY A 193 -12.42 -15.74 -3.95
N LEU A 194 -12.72 -14.96 -4.98
CA LEU A 194 -12.37 -15.29 -6.36
C LEU A 194 -10.92 -14.91 -6.73
N HIS A 195 -10.22 -14.16 -5.88
CA HIS A 195 -8.84 -13.72 -6.07
C HIS A 195 -8.58 -13.02 -7.42
N LEU A 196 -9.51 -12.16 -7.82
CA LEU A 196 -9.41 -11.39 -9.07
C LEU A 196 -8.31 -10.33 -8.98
N LEU A 197 -7.71 -10.03 -10.14
CA LEU A 197 -6.67 -9.01 -10.26
C LEU A 197 -7.24 -7.60 -10.06
N THR A 198 -8.40 -7.35 -10.70
CA THR A 198 -9.04 -6.03 -10.72
C THR A 198 -9.82 -5.68 -9.45
N ILE A 199 -9.93 -6.61 -8.48
CA ILE A 199 -10.52 -6.32 -7.16
C ILE A 199 -9.49 -5.70 -6.20
N LYS A 200 -8.20 -5.80 -6.53
CA LYS A 200 -7.12 -5.22 -5.72
C LYS A 200 -7.24 -3.70 -5.69
N PRO A 201 -6.97 -3.07 -4.54
CA PRO A 201 -6.92 -1.62 -4.45
C PRO A 201 -5.78 -1.07 -5.30
N VAL A 202 -6.01 0.11 -5.89
CA VAL A 202 -5.06 0.79 -6.77
C VAL A 202 -4.75 2.18 -6.24
N LEU A 203 -3.48 2.56 -6.34
CA LEU A 203 -2.95 3.89 -6.12
C LEU A 203 -2.32 4.36 -7.44
N TYR A 204 -2.74 5.50 -7.96
CA TYR A 204 -2.12 6.09 -9.13
C TYR A 204 -0.93 6.97 -8.74
N VAL A 205 0.21 6.75 -9.37
CA VAL A 205 1.43 7.51 -9.14
C VAL A 205 1.70 8.36 -10.39
N ALA A 206 1.28 9.61 -10.34
CA ALA A 206 1.48 10.57 -11.42
C ALA A 206 2.94 11.06 -11.41
N ASN A 207 3.75 10.55 -12.32
CA ASN A 207 5.14 10.92 -12.46
C ASN A 207 5.27 12.17 -13.34
N VAL A 208 5.67 13.29 -12.74
CA VAL A 208 5.77 14.62 -13.36
C VAL A 208 7.23 15.01 -13.67
N GLY A 209 7.40 16.10 -14.42
CA GLY A 209 8.70 16.76 -14.61
C GLY A 209 9.15 17.53 -13.36
N GLU A 210 10.42 17.91 -13.32
CA GLU A 210 11.02 18.65 -12.20
C GLU A 210 10.31 19.98 -11.93
N ASP A 211 9.90 20.68 -13.00
CA ASP A 211 9.23 21.99 -12.93
C ASP A 211 7.83 21.92 -12.30
N ASP A 212 7.18 20.75 -12.29
CA ASP A 212 5.81 20.56 -11.81
C ASP A 212 5.75 20.12 -10.34
N VAL A 213 6.89 19.89 -9.67
CA VAL A 213 6.91 19.30 -8.31
C VAL A 213 6.34 20.24 -7.26
N ALA A 214 6.69 21.54 -7.35
CA ALA A 214 6.23 22.54 -6.38
C ALA A 214 4.73 22.87 -6.54
N ASP A 215 4.21 22.85 -7.77
CA ASP A 215 2.79 23.09 -8.07
C ASP A 215 2.26 22.12 -9.13
N PRO A 216 1.98 20.88 -8.77
CA PRO A 216 1.44 19.89 -9.71
C PRO A 216 -0.01 20.20 -10.14
N SER A 217 -0.66 21.18 -9.53
CA SER A 217 -2.04 21.57 -9.88
C SER A 217 -2.14 22.24 -11.25
N SER A 218 -1.05 22.81 -11.75
CA SER A 218 -0.97 23.42 -13.08
C SER A 218 -0.78 22.38 -14.21
N ASN A 219 -0.41 21.16 -13.91
CA ASN A 219 -0.18 20.09 -14.89
C ASN A 219 -1.49 19.45 -15.34
N GLU A 220 -1.83 19.62 -16.64
CA GLU A 220 -3.08 19.09 -17.22
C GLU A 220 -3.16 17.55 -17.18
N TYR A 221 -2.04 16.85 -17.29
CA TYR A 221 -2.01 15.39 -17.20
C TYR A 221 -2.35 14.92 -15.79
N VAL A 222 -1.83 15.60 -14.77
CA VAL A 222 -2.16 15.31 -13.36
C VAL A 222 -3.65 15.51 -13.09
N GLN A 223 -4.26 16.59 -13.64
CA GLN A 223 -5.69 16.84 -13.47
C GLN A 223 -6.53 15.71 -14.09
N LYS A 224 -6.18 15.26 -15.31
CA LYS A 224 -6.87 14.13 -15.95
C LYS A 224 -6.76 12.84 -15.12
N VAL A 225 -5.57 12.55 -14.56
CA VAL A 225 -5.39 11.37 -13.68
C VAL A 225 -6.24 11.48 -12.42
N ARG A 226 -6.33 12.67 -11.80
CA ARG A 226 -7.17 12.90 -10.63
C ARG A 226 -8.65 12.71 -10.92
N GLU A 227 -9.13 13.23 -12.06
CA GLU A 227 -10.52 13.04 -12.49
C GLU A 227 -10.84 11.55 -12.75
N PHE A 228 -9.93 10.84 -13.40
CA PHE A 228 -10.07 9.40 -13.62
C PHE A 228 -10.10 8.63 -12.30
N ALA A 229 -9.16 8.91 -11.41
CA ALA A 229 -9.02 8.25 -10.11
C ALA A 229 -10.26 8.47 -9.21
N ALA A 230 -10.88 9.63 -9.28
CA ALA A 230 -12.12 9.93 -8.54
C ALA A 230 -13.25 8.98 -8.95
N ASN A 231 -13.36 8.62 -10.23
CA ASN A 231 -14.34 7.65 -10.72
C ASN A 231 -14.00 6.19 -10.36
N ASP A 232 -12.73 5.91 -10.13
CA ASP A 232 -12.20 4.59 -9.72
C ASP A 232 -12.12 4.46 -8.17
N ASN A 233 -12.53 5.49 -7.44
CA ASN A 233 -12.40 5.60 -5.98
C ASN A 233 -10.96 5.34 -5.49
N ALA A 234 -9.99 5.81 -6.25
CA ALA A 234 -8.57 5.66 -6.03
C ALA A 234 -7.90 7.00 -5.68
N GLU A 235 -6.80 6.94 -4.95
CA GLU A 235 -5.97 8.09 -4.60
C GLU A 235 -4.90 8.33 -5.68
N VAL A 236 -4.43 9.57 -5.81
CA VAL A 236 -3.34 9.96 -6.69
C VAL A 236 -2.23 10.59 -5.87
N ILE A 237 -1.03 10.04 -6.00
CA ILE A 237 0.20 10.64 -5.47
C ILE A 237 0.98 11.21 -6.64
N VAL A 238 1.43 12.45 -6.50
CA VAL A 238 2.28 13.09 -7.50
C VAL A 238 3.73 12.98 -7.06
N ILE A 239 4.60 12.57 -7.99
CA ILE A 239 6.00 12.31 -7.72
C ILE A 239 6.83 12.68 -8.94
N CYS A 240 8.04 13.17 -8.74
CA CYS A 240 9.05 13.24 -9.80
C CYS A 240 10.12 12.18 -9.53
N ALA A 241 10.07 11.06 -10.25
CA ALA A 241 10.98 9.93 -10.02
C ALA A 241 12.46 10.33 -10.14
N LYS A 242 12.79 11.34 -10.94
CA LYS A 242 14.15 11.85 -11.06
C LYS A 242 14.58 12.55 -9.76
N ILE A 243 13.78 13.48 -9.25
CA ILE A 243 14.02 14.17 -7.96
C ILE A 243 14.10 13.17 -6.82
N GLU A 244 13.23 12.16 -6.79
CA GLU A 244 13.28 11.13 -5.73
C GLU A 244 14.60 10.34 -5.76
N SER A 245 15.16 10.07 -6.93
CA SER A 245 16.49 9.45 -7.04
C SER A 245 17.60 10.35 -6.46
N GLU A 246 17.49 11.66 -6.61
CA GLU A 246 18.44 12.62 -6.05
C GLU A 246 18.26 12.73 -4.51
N ILE A 247 17.02 12.81 -4.03
CA ILE A 247 16.70 12.83 -2.59
C ILE A 247 17.19 11.56 -1.89
N ALA A 248 17.11 10.40 -2.56
CA ALA A 248 17.53 9.12 -1.99
C ALA A 248 19.06 9.02 -1.75
N GLU A 249 19.85 9.94 -2.32
CA GLU A 249 21.30 10.05 -2.10
C GLU A 249 21.65 11.00 -0.94
N LEU A 250 20.66 11.75 -0.43
CA LEU A 250 20.86 12.79 0.59
C LEU A 250 20.41 12.32 1.97
N GLU A 251 21.12 12.76 3.00
CA GLU A 251 20.83 12.44 4.40
C GLU A 251 20.70 13.70 5.28
N GLY A 252 19.91 13.59 6.34
CA GLY A 252 19.83 14.58 7.41
C GLY A 252 19.54 16.01 6.93
N GLU A 253 20.45 16.94 7.23
CA GLU A 253 20.30 18.37 6.91
C GLU A 253 20.32 18.63 5.39
N GLU A 254 21.09 17.87 4.62
CA GLU A 254 21.18 18.04 3.16
C GLU A 254 19.83 17.71 2.51
N LYS A 255 19.16 16.63 2.95
CA LYS A 255 17.80 16.27 2.47
C LYS A 255 16.80 17.40 2.81
N ALA A 256 16.84 17.91 4.03
CA ALA A 256 15.93 18.98 4.47
C ALA A 256 16.11 20.27 3.66
N MET A 257 17.37 20.69 3.43
CA MET A 257 17.68 21.86 2.62
C MET A 257 17.22 21.70 1.15
N PHE A 258 17.39 20.51 0.58
CA PHE A 258 16.98 20.24 -0.80
C PHE A 258 15.45 20.28 -0.94
N LEU A 259 14.70 19.72 0.01
CA LEU A 259 13.23 19.82 0.02
C LEU A 259 12.75 21.28 0.14
N GLU A 260 13.41 22.08 0.98
CA GLU A 260 13.10 23.51 1.14
C GLU A 260 13.37 24.29 -0.17
N GLU A 261 14.48 23.98 -0.86
CA GLU A 261 14.82 24.58 -2.16
C GLU A 261 13.76 24.25 -3.22
N LEU A 262 13.24 23.03 -3.19
CA LEU A 262 12.16 22.60 -4.09
C LEU A 262 10.78 23.16 -3.70
N GLY A 263 10.65 23.78 -2.53
CA GLY A 263 9.39 24.30 -2.01
C GLY A 263 8.38 23.21 -1.60
N ILE A 264 8.85 22.02 -1.20
CA ILE A 264 8.04 20.90 -0.73
C ILE A 264 8.37 20.53 0.72
N GLU A 265 7.36 20.12 1.48
CA GLU A 265 7.52 19.78 2.91
C GLU A 265 8.07 18.36 3.11
N GLU A 266 7.77 17.46 2.18
CA GLU A 266 8.19 16.06 2.21
C GLU A 266 8.38 15.50 0.79
N SER A 267 9.13 14.41 0.68
CA SER A 267 9.33 13.74 -0.61
C SER A 267 8.06 13.04 -1.11
N GLY A 268 7.92 12.94 -2.41
CA GLY A 268 6.84 12.16 -3.03
C GLY A 268 6.93 10.67 -2.68
N LEU A 269 8.14 10.16 -2.47
CA LEU A 269 8.37 8.79 -2.01
C LEU A 269 7.80 8.56 -0.61
N ASP A 270 8.01 9.48 0.33
CA ASP A 270 7.44 9.39 1.67
C ASP A 270 5.90 9.39 1.64
N GLN A 271 5.30 10.24 0.77
CA GLN A 271 3.86 10.25 0.52
C GLN A 271 3.37 8.92 -0.07
N LEU A 272 4.08 8.38 -1.07
CA LEU A 272 3.76 7.10 -1.70
C LEU A 272 3.76 5.94 -0.70
N ILE A 273 4.78 5.87 0.15
CA ILE A 273 4.91 4.82 1.18
C ILE A 273 3.71 4.88 2.13
N ARG A 274 3.38 6.07 2.65
CA ARG A 274 2.22 6.23 3.55
C ARG A 274 0.90 5.91 2.87
N ALA A 275 0.69 6.38 1.64
CA ALA A 275 -0.52 6.12 0.90
C ALA A 275 -0.72 4.62 0.62
N ALA A 276 0.33 3.91 0.17
CA ALA A 276 0.30 2.47 -0.05
C ALA A 276 0.03 1.68 1.25
N TYR A 277 0.64 2.11 2.34
CA TYR A 277 0.44 1.53 3.68
C TYR A 277 -1.02 1.66 4.14
N HIS A 278 -1.60 2.86 4.01
CA HIS A 278 -2.99 3.12 4.37
C HIS A 278 -3.99 2.44 3.42
N LEU A 279 -3.68 2.36 2.13
CA LEU A 279 -4.50 1.69 1.13
C LEU A 279 -4.76 0.22 1.49
N LEU A 280 -3.77 -0.44 2.08
CA LEU A 280 -3.86 -1.82 2.55
C LEU A 280 -4.54 -1.97 3.92
N GLY A 281 -5.05 -0.88 4.48
CA GLY A 281 -5.70 -0.86 5.80
C GLY A 281 -4.72 -1.13 6.93
N LEU A 282 -3.43 -0.82 6.73
CA LEU A 282 -2.41 -0.91 7.74
C LEU A 282 -2.42 0.31 8.66
N ALA A 283 -1.96 0.12 9.87
CA ALA A 283 -1.81 1.15 10.88
C ALA A 283 -0.63 0.79 11.80
N THR A 284 -0.22 1.72 12.64
CA THR A 284 0.95 1.56 13.51
C THR A 284 0.56 1.75 14.97
N TYR A 285 0.94 0.79 15.82
CA TYR A 285 1.02 1.00 17.26
C TYR A 285 2.48 0.99 17.71
N PHE A 286 2.75 1.50 18.90
CA PHE A 286 4.11 1.63 19.42
C PHE A 286 4.26 0.86 20.72
N THR A 287 5.48 0.38 20.95
CA THR A 287 5.98 0.01 22.26
C THR A 287 7.07 1.00 22.66
N ALA A 288 7.00 1.56 23.85
CA ALA A 288 7.93 2.57 24.31
C ALA A 288 8.54 2.20 25.68
N GLY A 289 9.85 2.10 25.69
CA GLY A 289 10.64 1.80 26.89
C GLY A 289 12.09 2.27 26.76
N VAL A 290 12.80 2.31 27.88
CA VAL A 290 14.19 2.80 27.95
C VAL A 290 15.15 1.99 27.07
N GLN A 291 14.87 0.71 26.82
CA GLN A 291 15.71 -0.13 25.97
C GLN A 291 15.39 0.06 24.49
N GLU A 292 14.12 0.18 24.15
CA GLU A 292 13.66 0.29 22.78
C GLU A 292 12.36 1.09 22.70
N VAL A 293 12.26 1.96 21.69
CA VAL A 293 11.01 2.48 21.13
C VAL A 293 10.85 1.87 19.76
N ARG A 294 9.69 1.25 19.51
CA ARG A 294 9.46 0.51 18.27
C ARG A 294 8.06 0.73 17.72
N ALA A 295 7.98 0.94 16.41
CA ALA A 295 6.76 0.96 15.63
C ALA A 295 6.41 -0.46 15.15
N TRP A 296 5.13 -0.84 15.26
CA TRP A 296 4.62 -2.15 14.87
C TRP A 296 3.47 -1.98 13.89
N THR A 297 3.58 -2.63 12.73
CA THR A 297 2.49 -2.66 11.76
C THR A 297 1.39 -3.62 12.20
N PHE A 298 0.15 -3.17 12.13
CA PHE A 298 -1.02 -4.03 12.30
C PHE A 298 -2.11 -3.67 11.29
N ARG A 299 -3.06 -4.57 11.08
CA ARG A 299 -4.21 -4.31 10.23
C ARG A 299 -5.33 -3.67 11.06
N LYS A 300 -5.91 -2.57 10.57
CA LYS A 300 -7.05 -1.91 11.23
C LYS A 300 -8.16 -2.92 11.54
N GLY A 301 -8.71 -2.85 12.74
CA GLY A 301 -9.71 -3.79 13.24
C GLY A 301 -9.16 -4.97 14.04
N MET A 302 -7.83 -5.16 14.12
CA MET A 302 -7.23 -6.16 14.97
C MET A 302 -7.44 -5.85 16.46
N LYS A 303 -7.68 -6.90 17.23
CA LYS A 303 -7.84 -6.83 18.70
C LYS A 303 -6.47 -6.92 19.39
N ALA A 304 -6.41 -6.46 20.64
CA ALA A 304 -5.18 -6.42 21.44
C ALA A 304 -4.41 -7.75 21.50
N PRO A 305 -5.03 -8.94 21.68
CA PRO A 305 -4.29 -10.21 21.64
C PRO A 305 -3.61 -10.46 20.28
N GLN A 306 -4.29 -10.16 19.19
CA GLN A 306 -3.73 -10.32 17.84
C GLN A 306 -2.53 -9.39 17.61
N CYS A 307 -2.62 -8.14 18.09
CA CYS A 307 -1.49 -7.20 18.04
C CYS A 307 -0.32 -7.66 18.94
N ALA A 308 -0.61 -8.23 20.12
CA ALA A 308 0.42 -8.85 20.94
C ALA A 308 1.12 -10.01 20.22
N GLY A 309 0.36 -10.77 19.41
CA GLY A 309 0.85 -11.86 18.58
C GLY A 309 1.83 -11.41 17.48
N ILE A 310 1.75 -10.17 17.02
CA ILE A 310 2.71 -9.59 16.09
C ILE A 310 4.10 -9.51 16.71
N ILE A 311 4.20 -9.24 18.01
CA ILE A 311 5.46 -9.21 18.75
C ILE A 311 5.98 -10.64 18.93
N HIS A 312 5.15 -11.53 19.46
CA HIS A 312 5.47 -12.94 19.65
C HIS A 312 4.19 -13.77 19.89
N SER A 313 4.15 -14.97 19.34
CA SER A 313 2.99 -15.89 19.50
C SER A 313 2.63 -16.20 20.95
N ASP A 314 3.62 -16.22 21.84
CA ASP A 314 3.38 -16.43 23.27
C ASP A 314 2.63 -15.26 23.92
N PHE A 315 2.84 -14.03 23.43
CA PHE A 315 2.12 -12.85 23.92
C PHE A 315 0.63 -12.93 23.58
N GLU A 316 0.28 -13.48 22.42
CA GLU A 316 -1.11 -13.73 22.04
C GLU A 316 -1.74 -14.82 22.91
N ARG A 317 -1.05 -15.97 23.04
CA ARG A 317 -1.55 -17.11 23.83
C ARG A 317 -1.71 -16.78 25.30
N GLY A 318 -0.73 -16.12 25.88
CA GLY A 318 -0.70 -15.73 27.29
C GLY A 318 -1.31 -14.37 27.60
N PHE A 319 -1.99 -13.72 26.64
CA PHE A 319 -2.50 -12.38 26.80
C PHE A 319 -3.41 -12.24 28.04
N ILE A 320 -3.09 -11.27 28.90
CA ILE A 320 -3.87 -10.92 30.09
C ILE A 320 -4.59 -9.60 29.84
N ARG A 321 -3.85 -8.53 29.53
CA ARG A 321 -4.36 -7.17 29.28
C ARG A 321 -3.33 -6.32 28.56
N ALA A 322 -3.78 -5.20 28.00
CA ALA A 322 -2.95 -4.17 27.40
C ALA A 322 -3.03 -2.86 28.21
N GLU A 323 -1.90 -2.37 28.68
CA GLU A 323 -1.79 -1.01 29.22
C GLU A 323 -1.60 -0.08 28.04
N THR A 324 -2.61 0.76 27.74
CA THR A 324 -2.68 1.55 26.50
C THR A 324 -2.83 3.03 26.82
N VAL A 325 -2.03 3.86 26.18
CA VAL A 325 -2.17 5.31 26.17
C VAL A 325 -2.14 5.81 24.73
N SER A 326 -2.92 6.84 24.41
CA SER A 326 -2.82 7.44 23.06
C SER A 326 -1.52 8.23 22.93
N TYR A 327 -1.06 8.36 21.69
CA TYR A 327 0.13 9.15 21.39
C TYR A 327 0.01 10.59 21.90
N GLU A 328 -1.12 11.25 21.67
CA GLU A 328 -1.39 12.63 22.10
C GLU A 328 -1.37 12.77 23.63
N ASP A 329 -2.01 11.84 24.34
CA ASP A 329 -2.05 11.85 25.80
C ASP A 329 -0.65 11.62 26.41
N LEU A 330 0.19 10.78 25.81
CA LEU A 330 1.55 10.56 26.27
C LEU A 330 2.44 11.79 26.04
N LEU A 331 2.36 12.42 24.87
CA LEU A 331 3.09 13.66 24.61
C LEU A 331 2.70 14.77 25.56
N ALA A 332 1.39 14.95 25.79
CA ALA A 332 0.89 15.96 26.73
C ALA A 332 1.34 15.71 28.17
N ALA A 333 1.43 14.46 28.59
CA ALA A 333 1.85 14.07 29.94
C ALA A 333 3.38 14.08 30.13
N GLY A 334 4.15 13.97 29.05
CA GLY A 334 5.62 13.95 29.04
C GLY A 334 6.24 12.63 29.50
N THR A 335 5.60 11.85 30.35
CA THR A 335 6.06 10.51 30.78
C THR A 335 4.91 9.54 30.97
N MET A 336 5.20 8.23 30.90
CA MET A 336 4.22 7.19 31.21
C MET A 336 3.69 7.26 32.65
N ASN A 337 4.52 7.68 33.59
CA ASN A 337 4.09 7.83 34.98
C ASN A 337 3.11 9.01 35.14
N SER A 338 3.42 10.15 34.56
CA SER A 338 2.52 11.31 34.56
C SER A 338 1.20 11.01 33.83
N ALA A 339 1.25 10.27 32.73
CA ALA A 339 0.06 9.82 32.02
C ALA A 339 -0.80 8.89 32.88
N ARG A 340 -0.18 8.02 33.69
CA ARG A 340 -0.88 7.12 34.62
C ARG A 340 -1.51 7.90 35.77
N GLU A 341 -0.79 8.86 36.36
CA GLU A 341 -1.31 9.73 37.41
C GLU A 341 -2.48 10.61 36.92
N ALA A 342 -2.42 11.05 35.66
CA ALA A 342 -3.52 11.77 35.00
C ALA A 342 -4.69 10.89 34.56
N GLY A 343 -4.64 9.57 34.82
CA GLY A 343 -5.70 8.63 34.44
C GLY A 343 -5.84 8.37 32.93
N LYS A 344 -4.77 8.67 32.16
CA LYS A 344 -4.75 8.51 30.70
C LYS A 344 -4.33 7.12 30.25
N VAL A 345 -3.70 6.34 31.10
CA VAL A 345 -3.33 4.95 30.84
C VAL A 345 -4.54 4.06 31.13
N ARG A 346 -5.05 3.42 30.08
CA ARG A 346 -6.19 2.50 30.14
C ARG A 346 -5.70 1.07 30.28
N LEU A 347 -6.49 0.25 30.96
CA LEU A 347 -6.30 -1.20 31.04
C LEU A 347 -7.32 -1.87 30.13
N GLU A 348 -6.87 -2.33 28.97
CA GLU A 348 -7.74 -2.88 27.93
C GLU A 348 -7.70 -4.41 27.91
N GLY A 349 -8.86 -5.01 27.71
CA GLY A 349 -9.04 -6.47 27.65
C GLY A 349 -8.91 -7.05 26.24
N LYS A 350 -9.29 -8.32 26.11
CA LYS A 350 -9.16 -9.11 24.88
C LYS A 350 -9.98 -8.57 23.70
N ASP A 351 -11.05 -7.83 23.96
CA ASP A 351 -11.93 -7.30 22.92
C ASP A 351 -11.57 -5.90 22.45
N TYR A 352 -10.54 -5.29 23.03
CA TYR A 352 -10.09 -3.98 22.63
C TYR A 352 -9.57 -3.99 21.20
N VAL A 353 -10.14 -3.15 20.35
CA VAL A 353 -9.68 -2.91 18.98
C VAL A 353 -8.59 -1.84 19.03
N VAL A 354 -7.38 -2.22 18.67
CA VAL A 354 -6.21 -1.34 18.70
C VAL A 354 -6.40 -0.20 17.71
N LYS A 355 -6.01 1.00 18.12
CA LYS A 355 -6.07 2.22 17.30
C LYS A 355 -4.69 2.59 16.78
N ASP A 356 -4.67 3.26 15.63
CA ASP A 356 -3.46 3.87 15.09
C ASP A 356 -2.92 4.91 16.07
N GLY A 357 -1.62 4.83 16.38
CA GLY A 357 -0.96 5.70 17.35
C GLY A 357 -1.06 5.25 18.82
N ASP A 358 -1.71 4.13 19.13
CA ASP A 358 -1.68 3.61 20.49
C ASP A 358 -0.25 3.23 20.92
N ILE A 359 0.13 3.62 22.14
CA ILE A 359 1.34 3.12 22.80
C ILE A 359 0.90 2.06 23.79
N ILE A 360 1.42 0.83 23.62
CA ILE A 360 0.90 -0.34 24.32
C ILE A 360 2.00 -1.09 25.05
N HIS A 361 1.71 -1.46 26.30
CA HIS A 361 2.49 -2.43 27.04
C HIS A 361 1.62 -3.67 27.31
N PHE A 362 1.95 -4.77 26.64
CA PHE A 362 1.20 -6.02 26.80
C PHE A 362 1.62 -6.76 28.08
N ARG A 363 0.63 -7.18 28.88
CA ARG A 363 0.80 -8.08 30.01
C ARG A 363 0.35 -9.47 29.61
N PHE A 364 1.24 -10.43 29.75
CA PHE A 364 1.01 -11.81 29.38
C PHE A 364 1.64 -12.75 30.41
N ASN A 365 1.18 -14.00 30.43
CA ASN A 365 1.73 -15.07 31.23
C ASN A 365 1.75 -16.34 30.37
N VAL A 366 2.91 -16.99 30.28
CA VAL A 366 3.13 -18.20 29.48
C VAL A 366 3.61 -19.33 30.40
#